data_3c0ad16b5ad74f586d69b43087e12a84
#
_entry.id   3c0ad16b5ad74f586d69b43087e12a84
#
_cell.length_a   1.000
_cell.length_b   1.000
_cell.length_c   1.000
_cell.angle_alpha   90.00
_cell.angle_beta   90.00
_cell.angle_gamma   90.00
#
_symmetry.space_group_name_H-M   'P 1'
#
loop_
_entity.id
_entity.type
_entity.pdbx_description
1 polymer ?
#
loop_
_entity_poly.entity_id
_entity_poly.type
_entity_poly.pdbx_seq_one_letter_code
_entity_poly.pdbx_strand_id
1 'polypeptide(L)'
;FIGIVVKNLSHPFMASLVKHVENNLYTNGYKCMLCEVGDNPNRIEEFVEMLQRNVMDGIICCADIPSSVSLAEIHRPIVMIDRYVTEGIPCIHSDHKRGGELAAQALLSAGCKNVLYFASSATERGYSMERYRRFAEVCKQHKCKITAIDAGSKIPNFQSGPTIWKKYISHFDGIDGLFTAD
;
A
#
# COMPACT_ATOMS: atom_id res chain seq x y z
N PHE A 1 2.49 21.84 -13.68
CA PHE A 1 1.68 20.64 -13.46
C PHE A 1 2.36 19.69 -12.47
N ILE A 2 1.59 19.10 -11.55
CA ILE A 2 2.07 18.05 -10.66
C ILE A 2 1.46 16.71 -11.09
N GLY A 3 2.32 15.71 -11.36
CA GLY A 3 1.89 14.35 -11.65
C GLY A 3 1.43 13.64 -10.38
N ILE A 4 0.24 13.05 -10.39
CA ILE A 4 -0.23 12.15 -9.33
C ILE A 4 -0.21 10.75 -9.92
N VAL A 5 0.78 9.95 -9.52
CA VAL A 5 0.99 8.59 -10.04
C VAL A 5 0.42 7.59 -9.07
N VAL A 6 -0.53 6.78 -9.52
CA VAL A 6 -1.21 5.76 -8.72
C VAL A 6 -1.20 4.41 -9.42
N LYS A 7 -1.27 3.32 -8.65
CA LYS A 7 -1.32 1.98 -9.22
C LYS A 7 -2.68 1.67 -9.83
N ASN A 8 -3.77 1.95 -9.10
CA ASN A 8 -5.13 1.62 -9.52
C ASN A 8 -6.13 2.60 -8.90
N LEU A 9 -6.84 3.33 -9.75
CA LEU A 9 -7.88 4.29 -9.33
C LEU A 9 -9.16 3.64 -8.83
N SER A 10 -9.42 2.39 -9.18
CA SER A 10 -10.57 1.67 -8.65
C SER A 10 -10.44 1.32 -7.16
N HIS A 11 -9.25 1.48 -6.58
CA HIS A 11 -9.03 1.26 -5.16
C HIS A 11 -9.56 2.46 -4.36
N PRO A 12 -10.50 2.28 -3.40
CA PRO A 12 -11.17 3.38 -2.70
C PRO A 12 -10.21 4.34 -1.99
N PHE A 13 -9.14 3.80 -1.40
CA PHE A 13 -8.10 4.61 -0.77
C PHE A 13 -7.39 5.51 -1.79
N MET A 14 -7.00 4.96 -2.95
CA MET A 14 -6.31 5.74 -4.00
C MET A 14 -7.22 6.81 -4.58
N ALA A 15 -8.49 6.51 -4.82
CA ALA A 15 -9.47 7.50 -5.29
C ALA A 15 -9.65 8.64 -4.29
N SER A 16 -9.76 8.31 -3.00
CA SER A 16 -9.88 9.31 -1.93
C SER A 16 -8.61 10.17 -1.81
N LEU A 17 -7.44 9.54 -1.85
CA LEU A 17 -6.15 10.23 -1.81
C LEU A 17 -6.01 11.21 -2.96
N VAL A 18 -6.24 10.76 -4.20
CA VAL A 18 -6.18 11.61 -5.41
C VAL A 18 -7.08 12.82 -5.27
N LYS A 19 -8.33 12.62 -4.84
CA LYS A 19 -9.29 13.72 -4.63
C LYS A 19 -8.76 14.78 -3.65
N HIS A 20 -8.19 14.34 -2.53
CA HIS A 20 -7.70 15.29 -1.51
C HIS A 20 -6.41 15.97 -1.95
N VAL A 21 -5.52 15.28 -2.63
CA VAL A 21 -4.29 15.84 -3.18
C VAL A 21 -4.62 16.87 -4.26
N GLU A 22 -5.51 16.51 -5.20
CA GLU A 22 -5.94 17.41 -6.27
C GLU A 22 -6.54 18.70 -5.72
N ASN A 23 -7.47 18.63 -4.77
CA ASN A 23 -8.07 19.79 -4.14
C ASN A 23 -7.02 20.70 -3.47
N ASN A 24 -6.03 20.11 -2.77
CA ASN A 24 -4.97 20.89 -2.15
C ASN A 24 -4.05 21.54 -3.19
N LEU A 25 -3.70 20.83 -4.26
CA LEU A 25 -2.93 21.39 -5.35
C LEU A 25 -3.66 22.56 -6.02
N TYR A 26 -4.95 22.39 -6.30
CA TYR A 26 -5.77 23.43 -6.91
C TYR A 26 -5.84 24.71 -6.05
N THR A 27 -6.08 24.58 -4.75
CA THR A 27 -6.13 25.74 -3.82
C THR A 27 -4.78 26.45 -3.70
N ASN A 28 -3.67 25.76 -3.98
CA ASN A 28 -2.33 26.34 -4.00
C ASN A 28 -1.86 26.76 -5.41
N GLY A 29 -2.77 26.84 -6.39
CA GLY A 29 -2.48 27.36 -7.73
C GLY A 29 -1.83 26.33 -8.68
N TYR A 30 -1.74 25.06 -8.28
CA TYR A 30 -1.20 24.00 -9.12
C TYR A 30 -2.32 23.29 -9.91
N LYS A 31 -1.96 22.79 -11.08
CA LYS A 31 -2.77 21.85 -11.85
C LYS A 31 -2.17 20.46 -11.70
N CYS A 32 -3.00 19.42 -11.66
CA CYS A 32 -2.51 18.05 -11.61
C CYS A 32 -2.74 17.29 -12.92
N MET A 33 -1.89 16.30 -13.14
CA MET A 33 -2.01 15.29 -14.17
C MET A 33 -2.12 13.94 -13.48
N LEU A 34 -3.22 13.23 -13.71
CA LEU A 34 -3.42 11.92 -13.12
C LEU A 34 -2.81 10.85 -14.02
N CYS A 35 -1.95 10.02 -13.43
CA CYS A 35 -1.17 8.99 -14.09
C CYS A 35 -1.46 7.64 -13.44
N GLU A 36 -2.16 6.74 -14.13
CA GLU A 36 -2.40 5.37 -13.64
C GLU A 36 -1.41 4.40 -14.27
N VAL A 37 -0.67 3.67 -13.42
CA VAL A 37 0.31 2.67 -13.85
C VAL A 37 -0.37 1.37 -14.28
N GLY A 38 -1.41 0.95 -13.56
CA GLY A 38 -2.08 -0.33 -13.77
C GLY A 38 -1.14 -1.51 -13.52
N ASP A 39 -1.23 -2.50 -14.37
CA ASP A 39 -0.40 -3.72 -14.31
C ASP A 39 0.89 -3.62 -15.15
N ASN A 40 1.15 -2.47 -15.76
CA ASN A 40 2.34 -2.24 -16.58
C ASN A 40 3.34 -1.32 -15.84
N PRO A 41 4.36 -1.88 -15.18
CA PRO A 41 5.34 -1.10 -14.42
C PRO A 41 6.18 -0.16 -15.31
N ASN A 42 6.32 -0.44 -16.62
CA ASN A 42 7.10 0.40 -17.52
C ASN A 42 6.46 1.79 -17.73
N ARG A 43 5.16 1.94 -17.46
CA ARG A 43 4.51 3.26 -17.51
C ARG A 43 5.09 4.26 -16.52
N ILE A 44 5.72 3.81 -15.45
CA ILE A 44 6.43 4.70 -14.52
C ILE A 44 7.62 5.37 -15.20
N GLU A 45 8.35 4.65 -16.05
CA GLU A 45 9.47 5.20 -16.81
C GLU A 45 9.02 6.36 -17.72
N GLU A 46 7.87 6.20 -18.38
CA GLU A 46 7.27 7.27 -19.20
C GLU A 46 6.95 8.53 -18.37
N PHE A 47 6.40 8.35 -17.15
CA PHE A 47 6.08 9.49 -16.28
C PHE A 47 7.35 10.16 -15.75
N VAL A 48 8.39 9.41 -15.46
CA VAL A 48 9.70 9.94 -15.06
C VAL A 48 10.33 10.71 -16.22
N GLU A 49 10.24 10.21 -17.45
CA GLU A 49 10.69 10.94 -18.62
C GLU A 49 9.92 12.26 -18.83
N MET A 50 8.60 12.26 -18.62
CA MET A 50 7.81 13.49 -18.67
C MET A 50 8.29 14.52 -17.65
N LEU A 51 8.67 14.07 -16.44
CA LEU A 51 9.23 14.92 -15.43
C LEU A 51 10.59 15.50 -15.85
N GLN A 52 11.48 14.68 -16.40
CA GLN A 52 12.79 15.10 -16.91
C GLN A 52 12.67 16.09 -18.07
N ARG A 53 11.69 15.91 -18.94
CA ARG A 53 11.40 16.81 -20.06
C ARG A 53 10.61 18.08 -19.69
N ASN A 54 10.43 18.35 -18.39
CA ASN A 54 9.70 19.51 -17.88
C ASN A 54 8.21 19.59 -18.30
N VAL A 55 7.60 18.45 -18.66
CA VAL A 55 6.14 18.36 -18.86
C VAL A 55 5.39 18.44 -17.54
N MET A 56 6.05 17.95 -16.48
CA MET A 56 5.60 18.07 -15.10
C MET A 56 6.67 18.75 -14.24
N ASP A 57 6.25 19.53 -13.25
CA ASP A 57 7.12 20.25 -12.32
C ASP A 57 7.51 19.39 -11.11
N GLY A 58 6.74 18.36 -10.82
CA GLY A 58 6.96 17.41 -9.73
C GLY A 58 6.03 16.21 -9.83
N ILE A 59 6.33 15.17 -9.03
CA ILE A 59 5.50 13.95 -8.96
C ILE A 59 5.18 13.62 -7.48
N ILE A 60 3.91 13.27 -7.24
CA ILE A 60 3.45 12.58 -6.04
C ILE A 60 3.15 11.13 -6.45
N CYS A 61 3.94 10.17 -5.96
CA CYS A 61 3.91 8.79 -6.42
C CYS A 61 3.41 7.83 -5.34
N CYS A 62 2.33 7.11 -5.66
CA CYS A 62 1.73 6.07 -4.82
C CYS A 62 1.88 4.67 -5.47
N ALA A 63 2.81 4.51 -6.41
CA ALA A 63 3.12 3.26 -7.08
C ALA A 63 4.56 2.83 -6.82
N ASP A 64 4.84 1.54 -6.97
CA ASP A 64 6.20 1.02 -6.82
C ASP A 64 7.05 1.45 -8.02
N ILE A 65 8.22 2.01 -7.76
CA ILE A 65 9.15 2.43 -8.80
C ILE A 65 10.09 1.26 -9.11
N PRO A 66 10.17 0.81 -10.37
CA PRO A 66 11.08 -0.26 -10.76
C PRO A 66 12.54 0.12 -10.48
N SER A 67 13.36 -0.88 -10.15
CA SER A 67 14.80 -0.68 -9.92
C SER A 67 15.58 -0.22 -11.16
N SER A 68 14.99 -0.36 -12.35
CA SER A 68 15.51 0.19 -13.61
C SER A 68 15.49 1.71 -13.64
N VAL A 69 14.63 2.35 -12.84
CA VAL A 69 14.49 3.82 -12.78
C VAL A 69 15.51 4.39 -11.78
N SER A 70 16.49 5.13 -12.28
CA SER A 70 17.43 5.88 -11.44
C SER A 70 16.80 7.19 -10.97
N LEU A 71 16.33 7.21 -9.71
CA LEU A 71 15.78 8.43 -9.12
C LEU A 71 16.86 9.45 -8.74
N ALA A 72 18.11 9.02 -8.58
CA ALA A 72 19.24 9.90 -8.20
C ALA A 72 19.56 10.96 -9.26
N GLU A 73 19.23 10.69 -10.51
CA GLU A 73 19.50 11.61 -11.64
C GLU A 73 18.34 12.60 -11.88
N ILE A 74 17.26 12.49 -11.10
CA ILE A 74 16.09 13.33 -11.26
C ILE A 74 16.24 14.58 -10.39
N HIS A 75 16.47 15.73 -11.03
CA HIS A 75 16.60 17.02 -10.35
C HIS A 75 15.25 17.73 -10.10
N ARG A 76 14.14 16.99 -10.17
CA ARG A 76 12.77 17.50 -9.94
C ARG A 76 12.18 16.88 -8.69
N PRO A 77 11.29 17.60 -7.99
CA PRO A 77 10.69 17.09 -6.76
C PRO A 77 9.85 15.84 -7.00
N ILE A 78 10.17 14.79 -6.25
CA ILE A 78 9.36 13.58 -6.14
C ILE A 78 9.04 13.36 -4.67
N VAL A 79 7.78 13.09 -4.36
CA VAL A 79 7.32 12.67 -3.04
C VAL A 79 6.64 11.32 -3.17
N MET A 80 7.08 10.37 -2.38
CA MET A 80 6.45 9.04 -2.32
C MET A 80 5.38 9.00 -1.25
N ILE A 81 4.31 8.25 -1.50
CA ILE A 81 3.29 7.97 -0.51
C ILE A 81 3.17 6.47 -0.30
N ASP A 82 3.42 6.07 0.94
CA ASP A 82 3.24 4.68 1.43
C ASP A 82 3.97 3.61 0.60
N ARG A 83 5.12 4.00 0.02
CA ARG A 83 5.98 3.14 -0.78
C ARG A 83 7.42 3.22 -0.30
N TYR A 84 8.07 2.06 -0.27
CA TYR A 84 9.49 2.00 0.09
C TYR A 84 10.33 2.60 -1.03
N VAL A 85 11.22 3.50 -0.65
CA VAL A 85 12.19 4.12 -1.58
C VAL A 85 13.59 4.10 -1.00
N THR A 86 14.56 4.19 -1.90
CA THR A 86 15.96 4.43 -1.56
C THR A 86 16.15 5.78 -0.89
N GLU A 87 17.24 5.93 -0.14
CA GLU A 87 17.61 7.15 0.58
C GLU A 87 17.54 8.41 -0.30
N GLY A 88 17.10 9.50 0.29
CA GLY A 88 17.10 10.83 -0.33
C GLY A 88 15.78 11.29 -0.95
N ILE A 89 14.78 10.42 -1.08
CA ILE A 89 13.47 10.82 -1.58
C ILE A 89 12.47 10.93 -0.42
N PRO A 90 11.80 12.09 -0.27
CA PRO A 90 10.78 12.26 0.75
C PRO A 90 9.67 11.22 0.61
N CYS A 91 9.31 10.57 1.71
CA CYS A 91 8.20 9.64 1.76
C CYS A 91 7.26 9.99 2.90
N ILE A 92 5.97 10.06 2.58
CA ILE A 92 4.89 10.20 3.54
C ILE A 92 4.25 8.83 3.70
N HIS A 93 4.19 8.32 4.92
CA HIS A 93 3.59 7.02 5.19
C HIS A 93 2.83 7.01 6.52
N SER A 94 1.88 6.08 6.63
CA SER A 94 1.21 5.80 7.90
C SER A 94 2.17 5.15 8.90
N ASP A 95 1.90 5.29 10.18
CA ASP A 95 2.61 4.50 11.21
C ASP A 95 2.11 3.04 11.19
N HIS A 96 2.63 2.27 10.23
CA HIS A 96 2.25 0.86 10.04
C HIS A 96 2.59 0.01 11.24
N LYS A 97 3.68 0.30 11.93
CA LYS A 97 4.08 -0.40 13.15
C LYS A 97 3.01 -0.20 14.24
N ARG A 98 2.61 1.05 14.47
CA ARG A 98 1.54 1.37 15.42
C ARG A 98 0.19 0.76 14.98
N GLY A 99 -0.11 0.79 13.68
CA GLY A 99 -1.31 0.15 13.12
C GLY A 99 -1.37 -1.35 13.43
N GLY A 100 -0.27 -2.07 13.25
CA GLY A 100 -0.18 -3.49 13.58
C GLY A 100 -0.35 -3.77 15.08
N GLU A 101 0.24 -2.93 15.93
CA GLU A 101 0.07 -3.02 17.38
C GLU A 101 -1.38 -2.82 17.80
N LEU A 102 -2.04 -1.78 17.29
CA LEU A 102 -3.44 -1.48 17.62
C LEU A 102 -4.38 -2.59 17.16
N ALA A 103 -4.15 -3.17 15.96
CA ALA A 103 -4.94 -4.29 15.47
C ALA A 103 -4.81 -5.52 16.39
N ALA A 104 -3.59 -5.87 16.81
CA ALA A 104 -3.38 -6.95 17.76
C ALA A 104 -4.06 -6.69 19.10
N GLN A 105 -3.89 -5.50 19.66
CA GLN A 105 -4.52 -5.11 20.92
C GLN A 105 -6.06 -5.19 20.87
N ALA A 106 -6.66 -4.75 19.76
CA ALA A 106 -8.10 -4.82 19.57
C ALA A 106 -8.61 -6.27 19.59
N LEU A 107 -7.96 -7.17 18.86
CA LEU A 107 -8.34 -8.60 18.84
C LEU A 107 -8.11 -9.29 20.17
N LEU A 108 -6.98 -9.02 20.83
CA LEU A 108 -6.68 -9.57 22.15
C LEU A 108 -7.66 -9.06 23.22
N SER A 109 -8.05 -7.79 23.17
CA SER A 109 -9.05 -7.22 24.08
C SER A 109 -10.44 -7.80 23.86
N ALA A 110 -10.75 -8.22 22.63
CA ALA A 110 -11.96 -8.98 22.29
C ALA A 110 -11.90 -10.46 22.74
N GLY A 111 -10.77 -10.92 23.30
CA GLY A 111 -10.60 -12.28 23.78
C GLY A 111 -10.12 -13.28 22.73
N CYS A 112 -9.73 -12.83 21.54
CA CYS A 112 -9.26 -13.71 20.47
C CYS A 112 -7.98 -14.44 20.86
N LYS A 113 -7.94 -15.75 20.54
CA LYS A 113 -6.81 -16.64 20.80
C LYS A 113 -6.24 -17.26 19.52
N ASN A 114 -7.03 -17.31 18.46
CA ASN A 114 -6.66 -17.88 17.17
C ASN A 114 -7.02 -16.89 16.07
N VAL A 115 -6.06 -16.13 15.61
CA VAL A 115 -6.28 -15.07 14.62
C VAL A 115 -5.82 -15.51 13.24
N LEU A 116 -6.62 -15.23 12.23
CA LEU A 116 -6.23 -15.32 10.84
C LEU A 116 -5.69 -13.97 10.37
N TYR A 117 -4.48 -13.96 9.84
CA TYR A 117 -3.94 -12.86 9.06
C TYR A 117 -4.09 -13.17 7.58
N PHE A 118 -4.79 -12.31 6.87
CA PHE A 118 -5.05 -12.47 5.45
C PHE A 118 -4.43 -11.30 4.65
N ALA A 119 -3.54 -11.62 3.73
CA ALA A 119 -2.85 -10.63 2.91
C ALA A 119 -2.83 -11.04 1.43
N SER A 120 -2.76 -10.05 0.57
CA SER A 120 -2.62 -10.26 -0.88
C SER A 120 -1.20 -10.65 -1.29
N SER A 121 -0.21 -10.33 -0.46
CA SER A 121 1.17 -10.77 -0.64
C SER A 121 1.91 -10.69 0.70
N ALA A 122 2.16 -11.84 1.31
CA ALA A 122 2.93 -11.93 2.55
C ALA A 122 4.44 -11.69 2.35
N THR A 123 4.89 -11.66 1.10
CA THR A 123 6.31 -11.52 0.72
C THR A 123 6.68 -10.10 0.30
N GLU A 124 5.73 -9.17 0.26
CA GLU A 124 6.03 -7.79 -0.13
C GLU A 124 6.97 -7.13 0.86
N ARG A 125 8.01 -6.54 0.31
CA ARG A 125 8.91 -5.65 1.04
C ARG A 125 8.20 -4.31 1.22
N GLY A 126 8.30 -3.72 2.41
CA GLY A 126 7.78 -2.39 2.63
C GLY A 126 6.97 -2.26 3.92
N TYR A 127 6.24 -1.16 4.03
CA TYR A 127 5.53 -0.75 5.23
C TYR A 127 4.42 -1.73 5.66
N SER A 128 3.76 -2.43 4.74
CA SER A 128 2.78 -3.47 5.07
C SER A 128 3.38 -4.62 5.89
N MET A 129 4.66 -4.96 5.60
CA MET A 129 5.39 -5.96 6.39
C MET A 129 5.71 -5.49 7.81
N GLU A 130 5.93 -4.20 8.02
CA GLU A 130 6.12 -3.67 9.37
C GLU A 130 4.84 -3.81 10.20
N ARG A 131 3.68 -3.59 9.57
CA ARG A 131 2.36 -3.80 10.18
C ARG A 131 2.20 -5.24 10.64
N TYR A 132 2.46 -6.20 9.75
CA TYR A 132 2.37 -7.62 10.07
C TYR A 132 3.37 -8.03 11.17
N ARG A 133 4.64 -7.63 11.05
CA ARG A 133 5.68 -7.97 12.04
C ARG A 133 5.29 -7.53 13.43
N ARG A 134 4.85 -6.28 13.56
CA ARG A 134 4.45 -5.75 14.87
C ARG A 134 3.19 -6.42 15.41
N PHE A 135 2.22 -6.67 14.54
CA PHE A 135 1.03 -7.47 14.88
C PHE A 135 1.42 -8.85 15.42
N ALA A 136 2.27 -9.55 14.70
CA ALA A 136 2.71 -10.90 15.07
C ALA A 136 3.51 -10.93 16.39
N GLU A 137 4.38 -9.93 16.61
CA GLU A 137 5.12 -9.77 17.87
C GLU A 137 4.17 -9.65 19.07
N VAL A 138 3.18 -8.77 18.97
CA VAL A 138 2.20 -8.54 20.04
C VAL A 138 1.37 -9.79 20.30
N CYS A 139 0.85 -10.45 19.26
CA CYS A 139 0.11 -11.69 19.39
C CYS A 139 0.95 -12.79 20.05
N LYS A 140 2.23 -12.94 19.65
CA LYS A 140 3.15 -13.91 20.24
C LYS A 140 3.38 -13.66 21.74
N GLN A 141 3.55 -12.41 22.15
CA GLN A 141 3.72 -12.04 23.57
C GLN A 141 2.52 -12.46 24.42
N HIS A 142 1.32 -12.46 23.85
CA HIS A 142 0.07 -12.84 24.51
C HIS A 142 -0.37 -14.29 24.23
N LYS A 143 0.52 -15.11 23.65
CA LYS A 143 0.24 -16.52 23.30
C LYS A 143 -0.97 -16.69 22.37
N CYS A 144 -1.28 -15.70 21.56
CA CYS A 144 -2.30 -15.76 20.53
C CYS A 144 -1.71 -16.44 19.29
N LYS A 145 -2.39 -17.46 18.79
CA LYS A 145 -1.98 -18.20 17.58
C LYS A 145 -2.33 -17.38 16.34
N ILE A 146 -1.41 -17.33 15.38
CA ILE A 146 -1.65 -16.68 14.09
C ILE A 146 -1.56 -17.73 12.98
N THR A 147 -2.58 -17.76 12.14
CA THR A 147 -2.54 -18.45 10.84
C THR A 147 -2.45 -17.37 9.77
N ALA A 148 -1.36 -17.36 9.01
CA ALA A 148 -1.18 -16.39 7.92
C ALA A 148 -1.52 -17.04 6.59
N ILE A 149 -2.37 -16.39 5.80
CA ILE A 149 -2.72 -16.79 4.44
C ILE A 149 -2.26 -15.69 3.49
N ASP A 150 -1.39 -16.09 2.55
CA ASP A 150 -1.02 -15.29 1.40
C ASP A 150 -1.94 -15.65 0.23
N ALA A 151 -2.80 -14.71 -0.15
CA ALA A 151 -3.71 -14.90 -1.28
C ALA A 151 -3.03 -14.62 -2.65
N GLY A 152 -1.75 -14.23 -2.62
CA GLY A 152 -0.96 -13.90 -3.81
C GLY A 152 -1.19 -12.48 -4.33
N SER A 153 -0.22 -11.98 -5.10
CA SER A 153 -0.23 -10.62 -5.68
C SER A 153 -1.29 -10.39 -6.77
N LYS A 154 -1.97 -11.44 -7.17
CA LYS A 154 -3.02 -11.41 -8.19
C LYS A 154 -4.41 -11.45 -7.57
N ILE A 155 -4.69 -10.62 -6.57
CA ILE A 155 -6.08 -10.34 -6.20
C ILE A 155 -6.56 -9.23 -7.14
N PRO A 156 -7.27 -9.59 -8.22
CA PRO A 156 -7.75 -8.60 -9.15
C PRO A 156 -9.05 -8.06 -8.59
N ASN A 157 -9.06 -6.86 -8.11
CA ASN A 157 -10.25 -6.07 -7.79
C ASN A 157 -11.23 -6.61 -6.71
N PHE A 158 -12.10 -5.74 -6.26
CA PHE A 158 -13.18 -5.96 -5.30
C PHE A 158 -14.15 -7.10 -5.69
N GLN A 159 -14.24 -7.45 -6.97
CA GLN A 159 -15.12 -8.50 -7.49
C GLN A 159 -14.61 -9.91 -7.20
N SER A 160 -13.33 -10.06 -6.85
CA SER A 160 -12.71 -11.36 -6.56
C SER A 160 -12.95 -11.86 -5.13
N GLY A 161 -13.46 -11.01 -4.25
CA GLY A 161 -13.69 -11.35 -2.83
C GLY A 161 -14.45 -12.67 -2.63
N PRO A 162 -15.59 -12.89 -3.27
CA PRO A 162 -16.36 -14.15 -3.11
C PRO A 162 -15.59 -15.40 -3.57
N THR A 163 -14.78 -15.28 -4.62
CA THR A 163 -13.99 -16.40 -5.15
C THR A 163 -12.83 -16.74 -4.20
N ILE A 164 -12.16 -15.72 -3.68
CA ILE A 164 -11.08 -15.86 -2.72
C ILE A 164 -11.62 -16.46 -1.43
N TRP A 165 -12.71 -15.94 -0.91
CA TRP A 165 -13.38 -16.46 0.27
C TRP A 165 -13.67 -17.95 0.15
N LYS A 166 -14.32 -18.38 -0.94
CA LYS A 166 -14.60 -19.80 -1.19
C LYS A 166 -13.36 -20.68 -1.19
N LYS A 167 -12.24 -20.18 -1.73
CA LYS A 167 -10.98 -20.92 -1.79
C LYS A 167 -10.37 -21.15 -0.40
N TYR A 168 -10.53 -20.20 0.50
CA TYR A 168 -9.85 -20.22 1.79
C TYR A 168 -10.75 -20.49 2.99
N ILE A 169 -12.06 -20.66 2.79
CA ILE A 169 -13.04 -20.81 3.87
C ILE A 169 -12.74 -21.99 4.83
N SER A 170 -12.13 -23.06 4.31
CA SER A 170 -11.70 -24.21 5.14
C SER A 170 -10.61 -23.89 6.15
N HIS A 171 -9.90 -22.76 5.99
CA HIS A 171 -8.86 -22.32 6.92
C HIS A 171 -9.41 -21.51 8.10
N PHE A 172 -10.73 -21.26 8.12
CA PHE A 172 -11.37 -20.47 9.16
C PHE A 172 -11.83 -21.29 10.36
N ASP A 173 -11.71 -22.63 10.31
CA ASP A 173 -12.09 -23.49 11.43
C ASP A 173 -11.22 -23.16 12.67
N GLY A 174 -11.90 -22.87 13.79
CA GLY A 174 -11.26 -22.51 15.05
C GLY A 174 -10.64 -21.10 15.08
N ILE A 175 -10.88 -20.27 14.07
CA ILE A 175 -10.48 -18.87 14.04
C ILE A 175 -11.54 -18.02 14.76
N ASP A 176 -11.10 -17.19 15.69
CA ASP A 176 -11.93 -16.29 16.49
C ASP A 176 -11.65 -14.80 16.21
N GLY A 177 -10.64 -14.49 15.39
CA GLY A 177 -10.32 -13.14 14.95
C GLY A 177 -9.75 -13.10 13.54
N LEU A 178 -9.99 -11.99 12.83
CA LEU A 178 -9.47 -11.77 11.48
C LEU A 178 -8.78 -10.41 11.40
N PHE A 179 -7.59 -10.40 10.84
CA PHE A 179 -6.87 -9.18 10.45
C PHE A 179 -6.49 -9.25 8.97
N THR A 180 -6.96 -8.28 8.20
CA THR A 180 -6.62 -8.16 6.78
C THR A 180 -5.58 -7.06 6.57
N ALA A 181 -4.66 -7.27 5.65
CA ALA A 181 -3.62 -6.28 5.31
C ALA A 181 -4.19 -5.08 4.53
N ASP A 182 -5.24 -5.32 3.75
CA ASP A 182 -5.92 -4.35 2.88
C ASP A 182 -7.43 -4.39 3.09
#